data_b9928ebaf81a37e3a5e44c6b386048dc
#
_entry.id   b9928ebaf81a37e3a5e44c6b386048dc
#
_cell.length_a   1.000
_cell.length_b   1.000
_cell.length_c   1.000
_cell.angle_alpha   90.00
_cell.angle_beta   90.00
_cell.angle_gamma   90.00
#
_symmetry.space_group_name_H-M   'P 1'
#
loop_
_entity.id
_entity.type
_entity.pdbx_description
1 polymer ?
#
loop_
_entity_poly.entity_id
_entity_poly.type
_entity_poly.pdbx_seq_one_letter_code
_entity_poly.pdbx_strand_id
1 'polypeptide(L)' 'MPRWKELKRFCDRDGWELYKDTDHYFYRKIDENGNIRMTKVSKGSGEIHRAMWQMILKKQTA' A
#
# COMPACT_ATOMS: atom_id res chain seq x y z
N MET A 1 3.38 -5.13 -15.38
CA MET A 1 2.39 -4.89 -14.34
C MET A 1 3.05 -4.88 -12.98
N PRO A 2 2.69 -3.95 -12.10
CA PRO A 2 3.26 -3.93 -10.76
C PRO A 2 2.84 -5.17 -9.97
N ARG A 3 3.70 -5.59 -9.09
CA ARG A 3 3.45 -6.76 -8.23
C ARG A 3 3.26 -6.30 -6.79
N TRP A 4 2.56 -7.13 -6.01
CA TRP A 4 2.36 -6.83 -4.59
C TRP A 4 3.67 -6.65 -3.85
N LYS A 5 4.69 -7.39 -4.23
CA LYS A 5 6.04 -7.26 -3.69
C LYS A 5 6.60 -5.84 -3.84
N GLU A 6 6.34 -5.24 -5.00
CA GLU A 6 6.82 -3.90 -5.28
C GLU A 6 6.09 -2.85 -4.46
N LEU A 7 4.78 -3.04 -4.28
CA LEU A 7 4.00 -2.16 -3.41
C LEU A 7 4.46 -2.24 -1.97
N LYS A 8 4.73 -3.44 -1.48
CA LYS A 8 5.25 -3.62 -0.13
C LYS A 8 6.58 -2.90 0.05
N ARG A 9 7.47 -3.04 -0.93
CA ARG A 9 8.78 -2.37 -0.91
C ARG A 9 8.62 -0.86 -0.93
N PHE A 10 7.68 -0.36 -1.72
CA PHE A 10 7.38 1.07 -1.75
C PHE A 10 6.91 1.56 -0.38
N CYS A 11 5.99 0.85 0.25
CA CYS A 11 5.48 1.23 1.57
C CYS A 11 6.61 1.22 2.61
N ASP A 12 7.47 0.22 2.58
CA ASP A 12 8.59 0.14 3.51
C ASP A 12 9.57 1.31 3.34
N ARG A 13 9.75 1.76 2.10
CA ARG A 13 10.65 2.89 1.79
C ARG A 13 10.04 4.24 2.09
N ASP A 14 8.73 4.36 1.87
CA ASP A 14 8.02 5.64 2.00
C ASP A 14 7.59 5.95 3.43
N GLY A 15 8.00 5.13 4.39
CA GLY A 15 7.72 5.39 5.79
C GLY A 15 6.33 4.98 6.24
N TRP A 16 5.67 4.09 5.52
CA TRP A 16 4.39 3.55 5.94
C TRP A 16 4.57 2.61 7.13
N GLU A 17 3.62 2.64 8.05
CA GLU A 17 3.64 1.77 9.20
C GLU A 17 2.84 0.50 8.93
N LEU A 18 3.47 -0.65 9.14
CA LEU A 18 2.78 -1.94 9.10
C LEU A 18 2.10 -2.14 10.44
N TYR A 19 0.79 -1.91 10.50
CA TYR A 19 0.06 -1.98 11.76
C TYR A 19 -0.70 -3.29 11.95
N LYS A 20 -0.84 -4.09 10.91
CA LYS A 20 -1.52 -5.37 11.00
C LYS A 20 -0.95 -6.32 9.96
N ASP A 21 -0.63 -7.52 10.38
CA ASP A 21 -0.05 -8.56 9.54
C ASP A 21 -0.82 -9.85 9.79
N THR A 22 -1.87 -10.09 8.99
CA THR A 22 -2.69 -11.29 9.07
C THR A 22 -2.73 -11.95 7.70
N ASP A 23 -3.91 -12.01 7.05
CA ASP A 23 -4.01 -12.52 5.68
C ASP A 23 -3.38 -11.58 4.68
N HIS A 24 -3.30 -10.30 5.04
CA HIS A 24 -2.68 -9.27 4.21
C HIS A 24 -1.84 -8.37 5.10
N TYR A 25 -0.92 -7.63 4.46
CA TYR A 25 -0.19 -6.56 5.14
C TYR A 25 -1.04 -5.30 5.11
N PHE A 26 -1.28 -4.69 6.25
CA PHE A 26 -2.03 -3.45 6.35
C PHE A 26 -1.09 -2.34 6.77
N TYR A 27 -0.96 -1.34 5.92
CA TYR A 27 -0.09 -0.19 6.15
C TYR A 27 -0.90 1.06 6.37
N ARG A 28 -0.36 1.98 7.16
CA ARG A 28 -0.96 3.30 7.37
C ARG A 28 0.12 4.36 7.38
N LYS A 29 -0.27 5.57 7.04
CA LYS A 29 0.62 6.72 7.06
C LYS A 29 -0.19 7.96 7.34
N ILE A 30 0.36 8.86 8.17
CA ILE A 30 -0.25 10.16 8.44
C ILE A 30 0.39 11.15 7.48
N ASP A 31 -0.45 11.83 6.66
CA ASP A 31 0.06 12.80 5.70
C ASP A 31 0.34 14.16 6.36
N GLU A 32 0.79 15.11 5.56
CA GLU A 32 1.16 16.44 6.04
C GLU A 32 -0.01 17.20 6.67
N ASN A 33 -1.22 16.88 6.27
CA ASN A 33 -2.44 17.51 6.78
C ASN A 33 -2.98 16.81 8.03
N GLY A 34 -2.31 15.76 8.49
CA GLY A 34 -2.77 14.99 9.64
C GLY A 34 -3.81 13.94 9.32
N ASN A 35 -4.10 13.71 8.05
CA ASN A 35 -5.05 12.68 7.63
C ASN A 35 -4.39 11.33 7.58
N ILE A 36 -5.10 10.31 8.06
CA ILE A 36 -4.59 8.95 8.04
C ILE A 36 -4.89 8.32 6.68
N ARG A 37 -3.85 7.84 6.02
CA ARG A 37 -3.98 7.09 4.78
C ARG A 37 -3.70 5.62 5.05
N MET A 38 -4.49 4.75 4.48
CA MET A 38 -4.37 3.32 4.70
C MET A 38 -4.31 2.58 3.38
N THR A 39 -3.52 1.53 3.33
CA THR A 39 -3.46 0.66 2.16
C THR A 39 -3.30 -0.79 2.59
N LYS A 40 -3.60 -1.69 1.68
CA LYS A 40 -3.53 -3.13 1.94
C LYS A 40 -2.67 -3.76 0.86
N VAL A 41 -1.74 -4.62 1.28
CA VAL A 41 -0.86 -5.34 0.37
C VAL A 41 -1.14 -6.83 0.52
N SER A 42 -1.46 -7.49 -0.59
CA SER A 42 -1.69 -8.92 -0.59
C SER A 42 -0.38 -9.68 -0.39
N LYS A 43 -0.43 -10.76 0.34
CA LYS A 43 0.73 -11.63 0.56
C LYS A 43 1.01 -12.57 -0.60
N GLY A 44 0.12 -12.63 -1.59
CA GLY A 44 0.31 -13.46 -2.75
C GLY A 44 1.47 -13.00 -3.64
N SER A 45 1.92 -13.89 -4.51
CA SER A 45 2.99 -13.59 -5.45
C SER A 45 2.46 -13.05 -6.79
N GLY A 46 1.19 -12.69 -6.86
CA GLY A 46 0.56 -12.23 -8.09
C GLY A 46 0.84 -10.79 -8.42
N GLU A 47 0.30 -10.36 -9.54
CA GLU A 47 0.38 -8.99 -10.00
C GLU A 47 -0.84 -8.21 -9.51
N ILE A 48 -0.65 -6.90 -9.32
CA ILE A 48 -1.74 -6.01 -8.94
C ILE A 48 -2.54 -5.69 -10.20
N HIS A 49 -3.84 -5.88 -10.14
CA HIS A 49 -4.72 -5.53 -11.26
C HIS A 49 -4.61 -4.03 -11.55
N ARG A 50 -4.63 -3.66 -12.82
CA ARG A 50 -4.45 -2.27 -13.25
C ARG A 50 -5.41 -1.31 -12.55
N ALA A 51 -6.68 -1.65 -12.48
CA ALA A 51 -7.67 -0.79 -11.85
C ALA A 51 -7.38 -0.58 -10.37
N MET A 52 -6.98 -1.64 -9.69
CA MET A 52 -6.62 -1.56 -8.28
C MET A 52 -5.35 -0.75 -8.07
N TRP A 53 -4.38 -0.89 -8.96
CA TRP A 53 -3.14 -0.12 -8.92
C TRP A 53 -3.42 1.38 -9.03
N GLN A 54 -4.31 1.77 -9.93
CA GLN A 54 -4.69 3.16 -10.09
C GLN A 54 -5.39 3.71 -8.84
N MET A 55 -6.23 2.90 -8.22
CA MET A 55 -6.87 3.29 -6.96
C MET A 55 -5.86 3.49 -5.84
N ILE A 56 -4.88 2.60 -5.76
CA ILE A 56 -3.81 2.71 -4.77
C ILE A 56 -3.01 3.99 -4.98
N LEU A 57 -2.63 4.28 -6.21
CA LEU A 57 -1.89 5.50 -6.54
C LEU A 57 -2.68 6.75 -6.16
N LYS A 58 -3.97 6.77 -6.44
CA LYS A 58 -4.84 7.88 -6.06
C LYS A 58 -4.84 8.11 -4.55
N LYS A 59 -4.95 7.05 -3.79
CA LYS A 59 -5.00 7.15 -2.32
C LYS A 59 -3.67 7.55 -1.72
N GLN A 60 -2.57 7.17 -2.34
CA GLN A 60 -1.24 7.43 -1.81
C GLN A 60 -0.65 8.76 -2.26
N THR A 61 -1.03 9.23 -3.43
CA THR A 61 -0.42 10.43 -4.03
C THR A 61 -1.34 11.64 -4.10
N ALA A 62 -2.59 11.48 -3.85
CA ALA A 62 -3.55 12.59 -3.93
C ALA A 62 -3.49 13.53 -2.75
#